data_a36460b1ed947ab3dae5db62943bac27
#
_entry.id   a36460b1ed947ab3dae5db62943bac27
#
_cell.length_a   1.000
_cell.length_b   1.000
_cell.length_c   1.000
_cell.angle_alpha   90.00
_cell.angle_beta   90.00
_cell.angle_gamma   90.00
#
_symmetry.space_group_name_H-M   'P 1'
#
loop_
_entity.id
_entity.type
_entity.pdbx_description
1 polymer ?
#
loop_
_entity_poly.entity_id
_entity_poly.type
_entity_poly.pdbx_seq_one_letter_code
_entity_poly.pdbx_strand_id
1 'polypeptide(L)'
;MNHVLTIARKEIVDGARDFRSLLASFLYAIMGPLVVGLVSLAVRGTSTSGAAVLTSMMAVFTLVSAFVGGMNVAMDTVAGERERRSLLPLLLTAVPREAIMLGKWLAVSFFALAGLFVDLLGFAVVLALTGIHSPALSLPGLVLLALGLFSLPLLAAAMQLLISTASHAIKEAQTYLSLIVFAPMGVGMFMVFSPAAKHAWLGYLPIVGQQLQLEAWFSGQPIGLWQPLALGYLTLALTFLALMAAANRLRRDEILYGN
;
A
#
# COMPACT_ATOMS: atom_id res chain seq x y z
N MET A 1 -2.19 6.70 25.15
CA MET A 1 -2.21 7.39 23.85
C MET A 1 -0.87 8.05 23.52
N ASN A 2 -0.21 8.68 24.48
CA ASN A 2 1.10 9.36 24.25
C ASN A 2 2.20 8.41 23.76
N HIS A 3 2.29 7.16 24.27
CA HIS A 3 3.32 6.19 23.85
C HIS A 3 3.24 5.83 22.36
N VAL A 4 2.04 5.59 21.82
CA VAL A 4 1.84 5.26 20.39
C VAL A 4 2.35 6.38 19.50
N LEU A 5 1.94 7.62 19.79
CA LEU A 5 2.35 8.79 19.01
C LEU A 5 3.86 9.08 19.11
N THR A 6 4.45 8.87 20.30
CA THR A 6 5.90 9.04 20.51
C THR A 6 6.68 8.03 19.68
N ILE A 7 6.25 6.77 19.66
CA ILE A 7 6.88 5.72 18.85
C ILE A 7 6.68 6.03 17.36
N ALA A 8 5.47 6.34 16.94
CA ALA A 8 5.19 6.68 15.54
C ALA A 8 6.05 7.85 15.05
N ARG A 9 6.15 8.93 15.86
CA ARG A 9 6.99 10.08 15.54
C ARG A 9 8.46 9.70 15.42
N LYS A 10 8.97 8.90 16.34
CA LYS A 10 10.36 8.40 16.30
C LYS A 10 10.59 7.65 14.98
N GLU A 11 9.76 6.66 14.68
CA GLU A 11 9.90 5.83 13.47
C GLU A 11 9.77 6.65 12.17
N ILE A 12 8.86 7.65 12.14
CA ILE A 12 8.71 8.55 10.98
C ILE A 12 9.97 9.39 10.80
N VAL A 13 10.52 9.95 11.89
CA VAL A 13 11.74 10.77 11.82
C VAL A 13 12.95 9.93 11.40
N ASP A 14 13.08 8.71 11.94
CA ASP A 14 14.18 7.80 11.59
C ASP A 14 14.06 7.35 10.12
N GLY A 15 12.87 6.96 9.67
CA GLY A 15 12.62 6.64 8.26
C GLY A 15 12.85 7.83 7.32
N ALA A 16 12.49 9.06 7.75
CA ALA A 16 12.71 10.26 6.96
C ALA A 16 14.20 10.65 6.85
N ARG A 17 15.03 10.23 7.79
CA ARG A 17 16.49 10.46 7.76
C ARG A 17 17.21 9.48 6.83
N ASP A 18 16.65 8.32 6.57
CA ASP A 18 17.20 7.38 5.59
C ASP A 18 16.83 7.80 4.17
N PHE A 19 17.55 8.77 3.66
CA PHE A 19 17.33 9.33 2.32
C PHE A 19 17.39 8.27 1.21
N ARG A 20 18.20 7.21 1.37
CA ARG A 20 18.32 6.15 0.35
C ARG A 20 17.05 5.32 0.25
N SER A 21 16.51 4.89 1.38
CA SER A 21 15.25 4.14 1.44
C SER A 21 14.05 4.98 0.97
N LEU A 22 14.01 6.27 1.35
CA LEU A 22 13.00 7.20 0.87
C LEU A 22 13.07 7.40 -0.64
N LEU A 23 14.26 7.68 -1.17
CA LEU A 23 14.44 7.87 -2.60
C LEU A 23 14.00 6.62 -3.38
N ALA A 24 14.37 5.43 -2.92
CA ALA A 24 13.94 4.18 -3.54
C ALA A 24 12.41 4.04 -3.52
N SER A 25 11.74 4.30 -2.39
CA SER A 25 10.28 4.21 -2.28
C SER A 25 9.57 5.19 -3.22
N PHE A 26 10.03 6.44 -3.30
CA PHE A 26 9.46 7.45 -4.20
C PHE A 26 9.76 7.19 -5.67
N LEU A 27 10.93 6.65 -6.01
CA LEU A 27 11.24 6.23 -7.38
C LEU A 27 10.27 5.13 -7.84
N TYR A 28 9.97 4.16 -6.99
CA TYR A 28 8.96 3.14 -7.29
C TYR A 28 7.57 3.75 -7.49
N ALA A 29 7.17 4.72 -6.65
CA ALA A 29 5.88 5.39 -6.78
C ALA A 29 5.76 6.20 -8.09
N ILE A 30 6.85 6.80 -8.58
CA ILE A 30 6.87 7.57 -9.83
C ILE A 30 6.99 6.66 -11.06
N MET A 31 7.51 5.44 -10.92
CA MET A 31 7.74 4.53 -12.04
C MET A 31 6.45 4.20 -12.80
N GLY A 32 5.33 3.98 -12.10
CA GLY A 32 4.03 3.72 -12.71
C GLY A 32 3.58 4.85 -13.63
N PRO A 33 3.42 6.08 -13.13
CA PRO A 33 3.10 7.25 -13.95
C PRO A 33 4.05 7.46 -15.13
N LEU A 34 5.35 7.24 -14.91
CA LEU A 34 6.37 7.41 -15.94
C LEU A 34 6.19 6.40 -17.09
N VAL A 35 6.04 5.11 -16.75
CA VAL A 35 5.83 4.04 -17.73
C VAL A 35 4.53 4.27 -18.51
N VAL A 36 3.42 4.52 -17.80
CA VAL A 36 2.13 4.75 -18.47
C VAL A 36 2.15 6.04 -19.29
N GLY A 37 2.82 7.09 -18.81
CA GLY A 37 3.02 8.32 -19.58
C GLY A 37 3.76 8.08 -20.89
N LEU A 38 4.87 7.35 -20.87
CA LEU A 38 5.62 6.98 -22.07
C LEU A 38 4.80 6.12 -23.04
N VAL A 39 4.10 5.11 -22.52
CA VAL A 39 3.24 4.24 -23.33
C VAL A 39 2.11 5.06 -23.96
N SER A 40 1.49 5.99 -23.22
CA SER A 40 0.42 6.85 -23.74
C SER A 40 0.87 7.74 -24.87
N LEU A 41 2.12 8.22 -24.85
CA LEU A 41 2.72 8.99 -25.94
C LEU A 41 2.94 8.11 -27.20
N ALA A 42 3.36 6.86 -27.01
CA ALA A 42 3.57 5.92 -28.10
C ALA A 42 2.26 5.45 -28.77
N VAL A 43 1.17 5.38 -28.00
CA VAL A 43 -0.14 4.88 -28.45
C VAL A 43 -1.09 6.02 -28.87
N ARG A 44 -0.62 7.27 -28.96
CA ARG A 44 -1.42 8.41 -29.44
C ARG A 44 -1.98 8.13 -30.84
N GLY A 45 -3.32 8.08 -30.93
CA GLY A 45 -4.04 7.83 -32.19
C GLY A 45 -4.53 6.39 -32.41
N THR A 46 -4.31 5.48 -31.47
CA THR A 46 -4.86 4.13 -31.52
C THR A 46 -6.26 4.05 -30.89
N SER A 47 -7.00 3.01 -31.25
CA SER A 47 -8.39 2.73 -30.92
C SER A 47 -8.76 2.81 -29.41
N THR A 48 -10.06 2.91 -29.13
CA THR A 48 -10.67 2.89 -27.77
C THR A 48 -10.19 1.74 -26.87
N SER A 49 -9.75 0.61 -27.43
CA SER A 49 -9.14 -0.50 -26.69
C SER A 49 -7.83 -0.12 -26.00
N GLY A 50 -7.05 0.78 -26.60
CA GLY A 50 -5.80 1.27 -26.02
C GLY A 50 -6.02 2.08 -24.72
N ALA A 51 -7.07 2.90 -24.69
CA ALA A 51 -7.42 3.69 -23.50
C ALA A 51 -7.82 2.80 -22.32
N ALA A 52 -8.60 1.74 -22.55
CA ALA A 52 -8.98 0.81 -21.49
C ALA A 52 -7.77 0.07 -20.87
N VAL A 53 -6.81 -0.33 -21.70
CA VAL A 53 -5.57 -0.95 -21.22
C VAL A 53 -4.75 0.05 -20.38
N LEU A 54 -4.64 1.30 -20.82
CA LEU A 54 -3.93 2.33 -20.06
C LEU A 54 -4.55 2.57 -18.67
N THR A 55 -5.89 2.69 -18.59
CA THR A 55 -6.57 2.88 -17.30
C THR A 55 -6.40 1.68 -16.36
N SER A 56 -6.45 0.45 -16.88
CA SER A 56 -6.16 -0.74 -16.09
C SER A 56 -4.70 -0.80 -15.64
N MET A 57 -3.74 -0.41 -16.49
CA MET A 57 -2.32 -0.31 -16.08
C MET A 57 -2.12 0.74 -14.99
N MET A 58 -2.76 1.92 -15.08
CA MET A 58 -2.73 2.94 -14.03
C MET A 58 -3.21 2.36 -12.70
N ALA A 59 -4.33 1.63 -12.72
CA ALA A 59 -4.86 0.99 -11.52
C ALA A 59 -3.89 -0.05 -10.91
N VAL A 60 -3.23 -0.88 -11.76
CA VAL A 60 -2.23 -1.86 -11.29
C VAL A 60 -1.05 -1.17 -10.60
N PHE A 61 -0.48 -0.12 -11.22
CA PHE A 61 0.65 0.60 -10.63
C PHE A 61 0.28 1.29 -9.34
N THR A 62 -0.92 1.87 -9.24
CA THR A 62 -1.42 2.49 -8.01
C THR A 62 -1.56 1.45 -6.88
N LEU A 63 -2.06 0.24 -7.17
CA LEU A 63 -2.10 -0.84 -6.18
C LEU A 63 -0.71 -1.25 -5.72
N VAL A 64 0.23 -1.42 -6.64
CA VAL A 64 1.62 -1.77 -6.33
C VAL A 64 2.27 -0.67 -5.48
N SER A 65 2.05 0.60 -5.82
CA SER A 65 2.57 1.75 -5.06
C SER A 65 2.09 1.75 -3.60
N ALA A 66 0.81 1.39 -3.36
CA ALA A 66 0.27 1.26 -2.00
C ALA A 66 1.01 0.21 -1.15
N PHE A 67 1.57 -0.82 -1.77
CA PHE A 67 2.37 -1.84 -1.08
C PHE A 67 3.85 -1.48 -0.99
N VAL A 68 4.43 -0.84 -1.98
CA VAL A 68 5.88 -0.55 -1.99
C VAL A 68 6.23 0.63 -1.10
N GLY A 69 5.35 1.63 -0.98
CA GLY A 69 5.64 2.90 -0.30
C GLY A 69 6.11 2.75 1.16
N GLY A 70 5.54 1.80 1.92
CA GLY A 70 5.90 1.53 3.32
C GLY A 70 6.92 0.40 3.53
N MET A 71 7.26 -0.35 2.48
CA MET A 71 7.98 -1.62 2.58
C MET A 71 9.35 -1.49 3.27
N ASN A 72 10.15 -0.49 2.90
CA ASN A 72 11.48 -0.28 3.46
C ASN A 72 11.43 0.03 4.95
N VAL A 73 10.49 0.89 5.35
CA VAL A 73 10.28 1.23 6.77
C VAL A 73 9.78 0.02 7.55
N ALA A 74 8.88 -0.79 6.98
CA ALA A 74 8.40 -2.02 7.61
C ALA A 74 9.52 -3.05 7.85
N MET A 75 10.47 -3.18 6.91
CA MET A 75 11.65 -4.04 7.10
C MET A 75 12.52 -3.56 8.24
N ASP A 76 12.81 -2.27 8.28
CA ASP A 76 13.77 -1.70 9.23
C ASP A 76 13.20 -1.63 10.65
N THR A 77 11.92 -1.31 10.81
CA THR A 77 11.30 -1.06 12.12
C THR A 77 11.21 -2.30 13.02
N VAL A 78 11.17 -3.53 12.49
CA VAL A 78 11.10 -4.75 13.29
C VAL A 78 12.24 -5.70 12.99
N ALA A 79 12.37 -6.18 11.73
CA ALA A 79 13.46 -7.10 11.37
C ALA A 79 14.82 -6.43 11.51
N GLY A 80 14.94 -5.13 11.14
CA GLY A 80 16.17 -4.36 11.31
C GLY A 80 16.52 -4.11 12.78
N GLU A 81 15.55 -3.77 13.62
CA GLU A 81 15.80 -3.64 15.07
C GLU A 81 16.18 -4.98 15.71
N ARG A 82 15.60 -6.09 15.26
CA ARG A 82 15.94 -7.44 15.72
C ARG A 82 17.37 -7.81 15.34
N GLU A 83 17.75 -7.61 14.09
CA GLU A 83 19.13 -7.87 13.59
C GLU A 83 20.17 -7.03 14.35
N ARG A 84 19.85 -5.75 14.62
CA ARG A 84 20.71 -4.84 15.42
C ARG A 84 20.62 -5.07 16.93
N ARG A 85 19.82 -6.02 17.40
CA ARG A 85 19.54 -6.33 18.82
C ARG A 85 18.97 -5.14 19.62
N SER A 86 18.38 -4.15 18.95
CA SER A 86 17.77 -2.98 19.59
C SER A 86 16.29 -3.18 19.93
N LEU A 87 15.65 -4.23 19.40
CA LEU A 87 14.26 -4.58 19.71
C LEU A 87 14.09 -5.03 21.18
N LEU A 88 15.04 -5.78 21.73
CA LEU A 88 14.96 -6.32 23.09
C LEU A 88 14.89 -5.22 24.17
N PRO A 89 15.75 -4.20 24.19
CA PRO A 89 15.62 -3.07 25.12
C PRO A 89 14.26 -2.36 25.02
N LEU A 90 13.69 -2.23 23.83
CA LEU A 90 12.36 -1.65 23.63
C LEU A 90 11.26 -2.51 24.26
N LEU A 91 11.33 -3.84 24.12
CA LEU A 91 10.36 -4.77 24.69
C LEU A 91 10.46 -4.90 26.23
N LEU A 92 11.58 -4.51 26.84
CA LEU A 92 11.78 -4.47 28.29
C LEU A 92 11.24 -3.17 28.93
N THR A 93 10.82 -2.19 28.14
CA THR A 93 10.17 -0.97 28.66
C THR A 93 8.76 -1.27 29.17
N ALA A 94 8.24 -0.41 30.06
CA ALA A 94 6.87 -0.52 30.59
C ALA A 94 5.76 -0.18 29.57
N VAL A 95 6.10 -0.13 28.26
CA VAL A 95 5.14 0.19 27.18
C VAL A 95 4.43 -1.09 26.73
N PRO A 96 3.09 -1.10 26.63
CA PRO A 96 2.36 -2.25 26.10
C PRO A 96 2.80 -2.59 24.69
N ARG A 97 2.96 -3.88 24.39
CA ARG A 97 3.44 -4.37 23.07
C ARG A 97 2.52 -3.96 21.92
N GLU A 98 1.21 -3.85 22.20
CA GLU A 98 0.21 -3.32 21.26
C GLU A 98 0.48 -1.85 20.92
N ALA A 99 0.88 -1.04 21.89
CA ALA A 99 1.20 0.36 21.67
C ALA A 99 2.48 0.50 20.81
N ILE A 100 3.46 -0.39 21.01
CA ILE A 100 4.66 -0.45 20.17
C ILE A 100 4.27 -0.80 18.73
N MET A 101 3.46 -1.86 18.54
CA MET A 101 3.02 -2.29 17.21
C MET A 101 2.19 -1.23 16.50
N LEU A 102 1.24 -0.61 17.20
CA LEU A 102 0.42 0.47 16.65
C LEU A 102 1.28 1.68 16.25
N GLY A 103 2.26 2.06 17.06
CA GLY A 103 3.18 3.15 16.72
C GLY A 103 3.99 2.88 15.45
N LYS A 104 4.54 1.66 15.32
CA LYS A 104 5.26 1.21 14.12
C LYS A 104 4.33 1.14 12.90
N TRP A 105 3.11 0.62 13.07
CA TRP A 105 2.12 0.57 12.01
C TRP A 105 1.74 1.96 11.49
N LEU A 106 1.53 2.93 12.37
CA LEU A 106 1.24 4.30 11.97
C LEU A 106 2.38 4.91 11.12
N ALA A 107 3.63 4.63 11.50
CA ALA A 107 4.78 5.09 10.73
C ALA A 107 4.85 4.44 9.34
N VAL A 108 4.71 3.12 9.25
CA VAL A 108 4.71 2.40 7.96
C VAL A 108 3.55 2.87 7.08
N SER A 109 2.36 3.02 7.68
CA SER A 109 1.16 3.52 6.98
C SER A 109 1.36 4.93 6.44
N PHE A 110 2.04 5.80 7.19
CA PHE A 110 2.37 7.16 6.75
C PHE A 110 3.20 7.14 5.45
N PHE A 111 4.25 6.32 5.39
CA PHE A 111 5.09 6.22 4.19
C PHE A 111 4.36 5.54 3.03
N ALA A 112 3.53 4.53 3.31
CA ALA A 112 2.70 3.88 2.30
C ALA A 112 1.68 4.86 1.68
N LEU A 113 1.02 5.67 2.50
CA LEU A 113 0.10 6.73 2.05
C LEU A 113 0.85 7.83 1.29
N ALA A 114 2.04 8.22 1.73
CA ALA A 114 2.86 9.19 1.02
C ALA A 114 3.27 8.70 -0.37
N GLY A 115 3.69 7.43 -0.49
CA GLY A 115 3.99 6.79 -1.77
C GLY A 115 2.77 6.74 -2.70
N LEU A 116 1.62 6.33 -2.18
CA LEU A 116 0.36 6.33 -2.93
C LEU A 116 -0.03 7.74 -3.41
N PHE A 117 0.15 8.75 -2.55
CA PHE A 117 -0.15 10.14 -2.91
C PHE A 117 0.76 10.64 -4.05
N VAL A 118 2.05 10.33 -4.00
CA VAL A 118 3.00 10.67 -5.07
C VAL A 118 2.64 9.99 -6.39
N ASP A 119 2.25 8.70 -6.34
CA ASP A 119 1.77 7.94 -7.51
C ASP A 119 0.53 8.58 -8.13
N LEU A 120 -0.48 8.90 -7.32
CA LEU A 120 -1.71 9.57 -7.80
C LEU A 120 -1.44 10.95 -8.38
N LEU A 121 -0.54 11.74 -7.79
CA LEU A 121 -0.11 13.02 -8.36
C LEU A 121 0.59 12.82 -9.71
N GLY A 122 1.45 11.80 -9.81
CA GLY A 122 2.09 11.45 -11.07
C GLY A 122 1.08 11.11 -12.17
N PHE A 123 0.07 10.30 -11.85
CA PHE A 123 -1.01 10.01 -12.79
C PHE A 123 -1.88 11.23 -13.13
N ALA A 124 -2.13 12.12 -12.17
CA ALA A 124 -2.83 13.38 -12.46
C ALA A 124 -2.07 14.23 -13.49
N VAL A 125 -0.73 14.28 -13.40
CA VAL A 125 0.12 14.96 -14.38
C VAL A 125 0.04 14.27 -15.74
N VAL A 126 0.12 12.92 -15.78
CA VAL A 126 -0.02 12.15 -17.03
C VAL A 126 -1.35 12.42 -17.70
N LEU A 127 -2.45 12.37 -16.96
CA LEU A 127 -3.80 12.65 -17.49
C LEU A 127 -3.90 14.08 -18.05
N ALA A 128 -3.34 15.07 -17.34
CA ALA A 128 -3.33 16.46 -17.80
C ALA A 128 -2.53 16.66 -19.10
N LEU A 129 -1.38 15.98 -19.24
CA LEU A 129 -0.53 16.07 -20.42
C LEU A 129 -1.08 15.30 -21.63
N THR A 130 -1.80 14.20 -21.40
CA THR A 130 -2.35 13.36 -22.47
C THR A 130 -3.70 13.85 -22.98
N GLY A 131 -4.37 14.74 -22.26
CA GLY A 131 -5.71 15.23 -22.58
C GLY A 131 -6.81 14.19 -22.41
N ILE A 132 -6.51 13.09 -21.74
CA ILE A 132 -7.52 12.10 -21.36
C ILE A 132 -8.36 12.73 -20.23
N HIS A 133 -9.55 13.16 -20.58
CA HIS A 133 -10.47 13.76 -19.61
C HIS A 133 -11.01 12.67 -18.70
N SER A 134 -10.58 12.65 -17.43
CA SER A 134 -11.23 11.88 -16.40
C SER A 134 -12.34 12.75 -15.78
N PRO A 135 -13.62 12.47 -16.04
CA PRO A 135 -14.73 13.26 -15.47
C PRO A 135 -14.86 13.11 -13.95
N ALA A 136 -14.03 12.27 -13.34
CA ALA A 136 -14.13 11.88 -11.93
C ALA A 136 -13.41 12.81 -10.95
N LEU A 137 -12.90 13.97 -11.36
CA LEU A 137 -12.38 15.02 -10.46
C LEU A 137 -13.49 15.77 -9.68
N SER A 138 -14.71 15.22 -9.65
CA SER A 138 -15.77 15.71 -8.78
C SER A 138 -15.42 15.41 -7.32
N LEU A 139 -15.64 16.37 -6.42
CA LEU A 139 -15.37 16.19 -4.98
C LEU A 139 -16.01 14.91 -4.40
N PRO A 140 -17.28 14.56 -4.71
CA PRO A 140 -17.86 13.28 -4.30
C PRO A 140 -17.11 12.05 -4.82
N GLY A 141 -16.67 12.05 -6.07
CA GLY A 141 -15.89 10.97 -6.66
C GLY A 141 -14.55 10.76 -5.97
N LEU A 142 -13.85 11.83 -5.63
CA LEU A 142 -12.59 11.78 -4.87
C LEU A 142 -12.79 11.26 -3.45
N VAL A 143 -13.88 11.63 -2.77
CA VAL A 143 -14.21 11.12 -1.43
C VAL A 143 -14.49 9.61 -1.47
N LEU A 144 -15.26 9.13 -2.46
CA LEU A 144 -15.58 7.71 -2.62
C LEU A 144 -14.33 6.89 -2.98
N LEU A 145 -13.48 7.42 -3.84
CA LEU A 145 -12.18 6.82 -4.14
C LEU A 145 -11.33 6.71 -2.88
N ALA A 146 -11.22 7.80 -2.11
CA ALA A 146 -10.45 7.83 -0.89
C ALA A 146 -10.94 6.81 0.16
N LEU A 147 -12.25 6.66 0.34
CA LEU A 147 -12.85 5.70 1.28
C LEU A 147 -12.47 4.25 0.95
N GLY A 148 -12.47 3.87 -0.32
CA GLY A 148 -12.10 2.52 -0.73
C GLY A 148 -10.58 2.32 -0.81
N LEU A 149 -9.85 3.29 -1.34
CA LEU A 149 -8.44 3.16 -1.67
C LEU A 149 -7.51 3.33 -0.46
N PHE A 150 -7.75 4.31 0.42
CA PHE A 150 -6.84 4.59 1.54
C PHE A 150 -6.80 3.48 2.58
N SER A 151 -7.79 2.62 2.63
CA SER A 151 -7.76 1.42 3.47
C SER A 151 -6.68 0.41 3.03
N LEU A 152 -6.30 0.41 1.76
CA LEU A 152 -5.34 -0.54 1.20
C LEU A 152 -3.89 -0.34 1.70
N PRO A 153 -3.29 0.86 1.71
CA PRO A 153 -1.99 1.10 2.33
C PRO A 153 -1.94 0.74 3.81
N LEU A 154 -3.06 0.90 4.53
CA LEU A 154 -3.17 0.53 5.94
C LEU A 154 -3.10 -1.00 6.11
N LEU A 155 -3.78 -1.75 5.23
CA LEU A 155 -3.69 -3.20 5.19
C LEU A 155 -2.27 -3.65 4.78
N ALA A 156 -1.70 -3.05 3.73
CA ALA A 156 -0.36 -3.35 3.28
C ALA A 156 0.66 -3.17 4.41
N ALA A 157 0.61 -2.04 5.13
CA ALA A 157 1.46 -1.77 6.29
C ALA A 157 1.30 -2.83 7.40
N ALA A 158 0.07 -3.25 7.71
CA ALA A 158 -0.19 -4.27 8.73
C ALA A 158 0.37 -5.65 8.32
N MET A 159 0.17 -6.06 7.07
CA MET A 159 0.71 -7.31 6.53
C MET A 159 2.24 -7.30 6.49
N GLN A 160 2.83 -6.17 6.08
CA GLN A 160 4.28 -5.99 6.05
C GLN A 160 4.90 -6.09 7.44
N LEU A 161 4.28 -5.47 8.45
CA LEU A 161 4.73 -5.59 9.83
C LEU A 161 4.56 -7.01 10.36
N LEU A 162 3.46 -7.70 10.05
CA LEU A 162 3.27 -9.09 10.43
C LEU A 162 4.40 -9.98 9.89
N ILE A 163 4.81 -9.78 8.65
CA ILE A 163 5.94 -10.50 8.03
C ILE A 163 7.25 -10.09 8.68
N SER A 164 7.48 -8.79 8.87
CA SER A 164 8.70 -8.29 9.50
C SER A 164 8.87 -8.84 10.92
N THR A 165 7.77 -9.03 11.68
CA THR A 165 7.82 -9.69 13.00
C THR A 165 8.15 -11.18 12.92
N ALA A 166 7.87 -11.83 11.80
CA ALA A 166 8.20 -13.24 11.58
C ALA A 166 9.65 -13.47 11.14
N SER A 167 10.27 -12.45 10.54
CA SER A 167 11.61 -12.52 9.97
C SER A 167 12.70 -12.31 11.03
N HIS A 168 13.84 -12.99 10.86
CA HIS A 168 14.99 -12.90 11.77
C HIS A 168 16.01 -11.86 11.32
N ALA A 169 16.06 -11.55 10.02
CA ALA A 169 17.00 -10.62 9.40
C ALA A 169 16.31 -9.75 8.34
N ILE A 170 16.91 -8.60 8.03
CA ILE A 170 16.41 -7.67 7.00
C ILE A 170 16.30 -8.37 5.64
N LYS A 171 17.29 -9.18 5.25
CA LYS A 171 17.28 -9.90 3.96
C LYS A 171 16.12 -10.89 3.85
N GLU A 172 15.80 -11.58 4.93
CA GLU A 172 14.67 -12.51 4.98
C GLU A 172 13.34 -11.74 4.85
N ALA A 173 13.18 -10.65 5.62
CA ALA A 173 12.02 -9.77 5.52
C ALA A 173 11.85 -9.23 4.11
N GLN A 174 12.93 -8.77 3.46
CA GLN A 174 12.91 -8.27 2.10
C GLN A 174 12.39 -9.30 1.10
N THR A 175 12.82 -10.56 1.23
CA THR A 175 12.37 -11.64 0.34
C THR A 175 10.87 -11.86 0.46
N TYR A 176 10.36 -12.00 1.69
CA TYR A 176 8.92 -12.23 1.90
C TYR A 176 8.06 -11.00 1.55
N LEU A 177 8.54 -9.79 1.84
CA LEU A 177 7.83 -8.57 1.50
C LEU A 177 7.80 -8.34 -0.01
N SER A 178 8.86 -8.70 -0.73
CA SER A 178 8.85 -8.67 -2.19
C SER A 178 7.78 -9.60 -2.77
N LEU A 179 7.60 -10.80 -2.18
CA LEU A 179 6.54 -11.72 -2.60
C LEU A 179 5.13 -11.14 -2.40
N ILE A 180 4.91 -10.40 -1.32
CA ILE A 180 3.59 -9.78 -1.06
C ILE A 180 3.24 -8.71 -2.10
N VAL A 181 4.23 -8.02 -2.67
CA VAL A 181 4.01 -7.04 -3.74
C VAL A 181 3.54 -7.70 -5.05
N PHE A 182 3.89 -8.97 -5.27
CA PHE A 182 3.38 -9.72 -6.42
C PHE A 182 1.87 -10.00 -6.34
N ALA A 183 1.25 -9.99 -5.17
CA ALA A 183 -0.19 -10.21 -5.03
C ALA A 183 -1.03 -9.12 -5.74
N PRO A 184 -0.88 -7.82 -5.43
CA PRO A 184 -1.60 -6.78 -6.16
C PRO A 184 -1.20 -6.72 -7.64
N MET A 185 0.06 -6.96 -7.98
CA MET A 185 0.53 -7.00 -9.36
C MET A 185 -0.12 -8.15 -10.13
N GLY A 186 -0.14 -9.36 -9.57
CA GLY A 186 -0.74 -10.53 -10.21
C GLY A 186 -2.25 -10.39 -10.39
N VAL A 187 -2.96 -9.90 -9.37
CA VAL A 187 -4.40 -9.61 -9.46
C VAL A 187 -4.68 -8.58 -10.55
N GLY A 188 -3.93 -7.49 -10.54
CA GLY A 188 -4.10 -6.43 -11.52
C GLY A 188 -3.85 -6.91 -12.95
N MET A 189 -2.75 -7.61 -13.18
CA MET A 189 -2.43 -8.19 -14.51
C MET A 189 -3.50 -9.20 -14.95
N PHE A 190 -3.97 -10.06 -14.04
CA PHE A 190 -5.05 -11.00 -14.37
C PHE A 190 -6.32 -10.26 -14.83
N MET A 191 -6.71 -9.16 -14.15
CA MET A 191 -7.87 -8.35 -14.51
C MET A 191 -7.70 -7.64 -15.85
N VAL A 192 -6.48 -7.20 -16.21
CA VAL A 192 -6.18 -6.60 -17.51
C VAL A 192 -6.38 -7.60 -18.65
N PHE A 193 -5.86 -8.84 -18.49
CA PHE A 193 -5.90 -9.86 -19.55
C PHE A 193 -7.19 -10.69 -19.58
N SER A 194 -7.99 -10.64 -18.52
CA SER A 194 -9.24 -11.42 -18.40
C SER A 194 -10.46 -10.55 -18.09
N PRO A 195 -10.85 -9.63 -18.99
CA PRO A 195 -12.00 -8.75 -18.74
C PRO A 195 -13.31 -9.48 -18.48
N ALA A 196 -13.49 -10.67 -19.06
CA ALA A 196 -14.68 -11.52 -18.87
C ALA A 196 -14.80 -12.08 -17.44
N ALA A 197 -13.71 -12.10 -16.67
CA ALA A 197 -13.72 -12.56 -15.28
C ALA A 197 -14.22 -11.50 -14.28
N LYS A 198 -14.58 -10.29 -14.73
CA LYS A 198 -15.02 -9.18 -13.87
C LYS A 198 -16.48 -9.40 -13.39
N HIS A 199 -16.66 -10.27 -12.41
CA HIS A 199 -17.96 -10.47 -11.77
C HIS A 199 -18.20 -9.41 -10.68
N ALA A 200 -19.46 -8.99 -10.50
CA ALA A 200 -19.84 -7.93 -9.56
C ALA A 200 -19.40 -8.20 -8.10
N TRP A 201 -19.40 -9.45 -7.65
CA TRP A 201 -19.00 -9.83 -6.29
C TRP A 201 -17.50 -9.63 -6.03
N LEU A 202 -16.64 -9.67 -7.08
CA LEU A 202 -15.22 -9.42 -6.97
C LEU A 202 -14.90 -7.99 -6.52
N GLY A 203 -15.80 -7.04 -6.78
CA GLY A 203 -15.68 -5.67 -6.33
C GLY A 203 -15.72 -5.49 -4.81
N TYR A 204 -16.08 -6.51 -4.05
CA TYR A 204 -16.08 -6.51 -2.59
C TYR A 204 -14.84 -7.17 -1.98
N LEU A 205 -13.98 -7.81 -2.78
CA LEU A 205 -12.75 -8.42 -2.30
C LEU A 205 -11.62 -7.37 -2.20
N PRO A 206 -10.87 -7.32 -1.10
CA PRO A 206 -9.67 -6.50 -1.00
C PRO A 206 -8.70 -6.77 -2.15
N ILE A 207 -7.97 -5.74 -2.57
CA ILE A 207 -7.09 -5.69 -3.74
C ILE A 207 -7.88 -5.71 -5.06
N VAL A 208 -8.73 -6.72 -5.31
CA VAL A 208 -9.53 -6.82 -6.53
C VAL A 208 -10.54 -5.68 -6.62
N GLY A 209 -11.26 -5.42 -5.54
CA GLY A 209 -12.25 -4.35 -5.48
C GLY A 209 -11.62 -2.97 -5.64
N GLN A 210 -10.46 -2.72 -5.04
CA GLN A 210 -9.72 -1.48 -5.26
C GLN A 210 -9.25 -1.34 -6.70
N GLN A 211 -8.81 -2.44 -7.35
CA GLN A 211 -8.47 -2.44 -8.77
C GLN A 211 -9.66 -1.99 -9.63
N LEU A 212 -10.82 -2.62 -9.44
CA LEU A 212 -12.03 -2.30 -10.21
C LEU A 212 -12.51 -0.86 -9.93
N GLN A 213 -12.41 -0.40 -8.69
CA GLN A 213 -12.75 0.97 -8.30
C GLN A 213 -11.83 1.99 -8.98
N LEU A 214 -10.52 1.73 -9.01
CA LEU A 214 -9.55 2.58 -9.69
C LEU A 214 -9.77 2.61 -11.20
N GLU A 215 -10.03 1.46 -11.83
CA GLU A 215 -10.35 1.38 -13.24
C GLU A 215 -11.63 2.20 -13.59
N ALA A 216 -12.68 2.06 -12.77
CA ALA A 216 -13.90 2.84 -12.94
C ALA A 216 -13.62 4.35 -12.81
N TRP A 217 -12.82 4.74 -11.80
CA TRP A 217 -12.46 6.13 -11.57
C TRP A 217 -11.63 6.73 -12.72
N PHE A 218 -10.58 6.03 -13.17
CA PHE A 218 -9.76 6.49 -14.30
C PHE A 218 -10.54 6.50 -15.62
N SER A 219 -11.54 5.63 -15.77
CA SER A 219 -12.44 5.60 -16.95
C SER A 219 -13.60 6.59 -16.85
N GLY A 220 -13.72 7.36 -15.75
CA GLY A 220 -14.80 8.30 -15.54
C GLY A 220 -16.18 7.67 -15.31
N GLN A 221 -16.23 6.40 -14.94
CA GLN A 221 -17.47 5.72 -14.64
C GLN A 221 -17.98 6.10 -13.23
N PRO A 222 -19.30 6.18 -13.00
CA PRO A 222 -19.85 6.47 -11.68
C PRO A 222 -19.57 5.33 -10.72
N ILE A 223 -19.06 5.66 -9.53
CA ILE A 223 -18.82 4.71 -8.44
C ILE A 223 -20.01 4.79 -7.49
N GLY A 224 -20.64 3.64 -7.24
CA GLY A 224 -21.72 3.53 -6.25
C GLY A 224 -21.19 3.70 -4.82
N LEU A 225 -21.99 4.25 -3.92
CA LEU A 225 -21.58 4.53 -2.54
C LEU A 225 -21.29 3.25 -1.72
N TRP A 226 -22.08 2.22 -1.89
CA TRP A 226 -22.04 1.00 -1.04
C TRP A 226 -20.78 0.17 -1.24
N GLN A 227 -20.29 0.07 -2.47
CA GLN A 227 -19.11 -0.75 -2.78
C GLN A 227 -17.82 -0.22 -2.10
N PRO A 228 -17.44 1.07 -2.22
CA PRO A 228 -16.27 1.61 -1.52
C PRO A 228 -16.37 1.51 0.01
N LEU A 229 -17.57 1.72 0.58
CA LEU A 229 -17.79 1.59 2.03
C LEU A 229 -17.60 0.16 2.52
N ALA A 230 -18.24 -0.82 1.85
CA ALA A 230 -18.09 -2.23 2.21
C ALA A 230 -16.65 -2.71 2.04
N LEU A 231 -16.00 -2.30 0.95
CA LEU A 231 -14.61 -2.62 0.67
C LEU A 231 -13.65 -2.01 1.71
N GLY A 232 -13.84 -0.74 2.04
CA GLY A 232 -13.07 -0.05 3.07
C GLY A 232 -13.23 -0.71 4.44
N TYR A 233 -14.47 -1.04 4.83
CA TYR A 233 -14.75 -1.73 6.09
C TYR A 233 -14.06 -3.11 6.16
N LEU A 234 -14.21 -3.93 5.12
CA LEU A 234 -13.58 -5.26 5.07
C LEU A 234 -12.06 -5.18 5.12
N THR A 235 -11.47 -4.23 4.38
CA THR A 235 -10.03 -4.01 4.34
C THR A 235 -9.52 -3.56 5.71
N LEU A 236 -10.22 -2.68 6.42
CA LEU A 236 -9.88 -2.24 7.77
C LEU A 236 -10.04 -3.36 8.80
N ALA A 237 -11.06 -4.22 8.66
CA ALA A 237 -11.21 -5.40 9.52
C ALA A 237 -10.02 -6.36 9.36
N LEU A 238 -9.58 -6.62 8.14
CA LEU A 238 -8.37 -7.42 7.86
C LEU A 238 -7.10 -6.75 8.39
N THR A 239 -6.99 -5.42 8.29
CA THR A 239 -5.90 -4.63 8.90
C THR A 239 -5.82 -4.87 10.39
N PHE A 240 -6.96 -4.78 11.07
CA PHE A 240 -7.04 -5.02 12.52
C PHE A 240 -6.62 -6.44 12.89
N LEU A 241 -7.08 -7.46 12.15
CA LEU A 241 -6.69 -8.86 12.37
C LEU A 241 -5.18 -9.07 12.17
N ALA A 242 -4.61 -8.48 11.11
CA ALA A 242 -3.18 -8.56 10.84
C ALA A 242 -2.35 -7.90 11.97
N LEU A 243 -2.78 -6.74 12.46
CA LEU A 243 -2.14 -6.06 13.59
C LEU A 243 -2.22 -6.86 14.88
N MET A 244 -3.37 -7.46 15.19
CA MET A 244 -3.51 -8.35 16.34
C MET A 244 -2.57 -9.56 16.23
N ALA A 245 -2.48 -10.16 15.04
CA ALA A 245 -1.56 -11.26 14.80
C ALA A 245 -0.09 -10.83 14.99
N ALA A 246 0.29 -9.66 14.48
CA ALA A 246 1.63 -9.11 14.64
C ALA A 246 1.95 -8.80 16.12
N ALA A 247 1.02 -8.18 16.85
CA ALA A 247 1.19 -7.89 18.28
C ALA A 247 1.30 -9.18 19.11
N ASN A 248 0.50 -10.20 18.79
CA ASN A 248 0.56 -11.49 19.48
C ASN A 248 1.89 -12.23 19.21
N ARG A 249 2.47 -12.08 18.02
CA ARG A 249 3.81 -12.61 17.74
C ARG A 249 4.88 -11.98 18.61
N LEU A 250 4.82 -10.65 18.84
CA LEU A 250 5.75 -9.97 19.74
C LEU A 250 5.66 -10.41 21.21
N ARG A 251 4.58 -11.11 21.59
CA ARG A 251 4.42 -11.66 22.94
C ARG A 251 5.10 -13.01 23.14
N ARG A 252 5.50 -13.70 22.07
CA ARG A 252 6.13 -15.02 22.16
C ARG A 252 7.57 -14.89 22.63
N ASP A 253 7.97 -15.77 23.55
CA ASP A 253 9.30 -15.77 24.18
C ASP A 253 10.44 -16.12 23.18
N GLU A 254 10.11 -16.79 22.06
CA GLU A 254 11.04 -17.07 20.96
C GLU A 254 11.71 -15.81 20.39
N ILE A 255 11.02 -14.66 20.46
CA ILE A 255 11.57 -13.37 20.03
C ILE A 255 12.58 -12.83 21.05
N LEU A 256 12.43 -13.18 22.32
CA LEU A 256 13.28 -12.71 23.41
C LEU A 256 14.56 -13.54 23.55
N TYR A 257 14.49 -14.84 23.32
CA TYR A 257 15.56 -15.79 23.65
C TYR A 257 16.28 -16.42 22.45
N GLY A 258 15.81 -16.20 21.22
CA GLY A 258 16.57 -16.56 19.99
C GLY A 258 16.91 -18.04 19.84
N ASN A 259 15.93 -18.93 20.03
CA ASN A 259 16.07 -20.35 19.69
C ASN A 259 15.57 -20.63 18.29
#